data_27df19a2047ccf92e47a26b82b01a542
#
_entry.id   27df19a2047ccf92e47a26b82b01a542
#
_cell.length_a   1.000
_cell.length_b   1.000
_cell.length_c   1.000
_cell.angle_alpha   90.00
_cell.angle_beta   90.00
_cell.angle_gamma   90.00
#
_symmetry.space_group_name_H-M   'P 1'
#
loop_
_entity.id
_entity.type
_entity.pdbx_description
1 polymer ?
#
loop_
_entity_poly.entity_id
_entity_poly.type
_entity_poly.pdbx_seq_one_letter_code
_entity_poly.pdbx_strand_id
1 'polypeptide(L)'
;MFEKIAFSPEFQQYEPVILSRPPEGPWMVGFEKAVSDEEADRLIELGGEQGYERSSDVGDEREDGTFEAELNSGRTSTNAWCVDKCYEDPVAKQVMQRIENITAIPELNSENLQLLKYEQSQFYQTHNDFIPHQVERPCGVRILTFYIYLNDVEEGGGTDFPHLEKTVMPKRGRAVLWPSVLDHDPNKKDPRTDHQALPVTKGVK
;
A
#
# COMPACT_ATOMS: atom_id res chain seq x y z
N MET A 1 2.53 -14.34 11.53
CA MET A 1 3.23 -13.53 10.52
C MET A 1 3.89 -12.29 11.16
N PHE A 2 3.18 -11.30 11.67
CA PHE A 2 3.72 -10.03 12.18
C PHE A 2 4.79 -10.16 13.27
N GLU A 3 4.62 -11.08 14.25
CA GLU A 3 5.65 -11.33 15.26
C GLU A 3 6.96 -11.82 14.63
N LYS A 4 6.88 -12.72 13.63
CA LYS A 4 8.06 -13.15 12.89
C LYS A 4 8.72 -11.98 12.19
N ILE A 5 7.96 -11.12 11.51
CA ILE A 5 8.47 -9.94 10.82
C ILE A 5 9.18 -9.01 11.80
N ALA A 6 8.57 -8.73 12.96
CA ALA A 6 9.11 -7.77 13.91
C ALA A 6 10.38 -8.24 14.64
N PHE A 7 10.51 -9.55 14.88
CA PHE A 7 11.52 -10.07 15.79
C PHE A 7 12.52 -11.07 15.18
N SER A 8 12.26 -11.62 13.99
CA SER A 8 13.19 -12.56 13.37
C SER A 8 14.45 -11.84 12.83
N PRO A 9 15.65 -12.41 13.07
CA PRO A 9 16.90 -11.87 12.54
C PRO A 9 16.91 -11.70 11.03
N GLU A 10 16.18 -12.53 10.30
CA GLU A 10 16.13 -12.50 8.82
C GLU A 10 15.57 -11.19 8.26
N PHE A 11 14.69 -10.50 9.02
CA PHE A 11 14.05 -9.26 8.59
C PHE A 11 14.70 -7.99 9.17
N GLN A 12 15.68 -8.12 10.10
CA GLN A 12 16.33 -6.96 10.72
C GLN A 12 17.07 -6.07 9.71
N GLN A 13 17.45 -6.60 8.57
CA GLN A 13 18.03 -5.82 7.47
C GLN A 13 17.09 -4.73 6.93
N TYR A 14 15.78 -4.88 7.08
CA TYR A 14 14.76 -3.91 6.68
C TYR A 14 14.41 -2.92 7.81
N GLU A 15 15.06 -3.02 8.96
CA GLU A 15 14.83 -2.20 10.15
C GLU A 15 13.33 -2.12 10.53
N PRO A 16 12.70 -3.26 10.91
CA PRO A 16 11.28 -3.29 11.24
C PRO A 16 11.00 -2.51 12.54
N VAL A 17 9.93 -1.73 12.54
CA VAL A 17 9.45 -0.93 13.69
C VAL A 17 7.99 -1.29 13.96
N ILE A 18 7.66 -1.68 15.18
CA ILE A 18 6.27 -1.94 15.58
C ILE A 18 5.56 -0.60 15.77
N LEU A 19 4.61 -0.30 14.90
CA LEU A 19 3.78 0.89 14.98
C LEU A 19 2.51 0.66 15.81
N SER A 20 1.93 -0.55 15.73
CA SER A 20 0.79 -0.99 16.53
C SER A 20 0.81 -2.50 16.69
N ARG A 21 0.23 -3.01 17.79
CA ARG A 21 0.04 -4.45 18.02
C ARG A 21 -1.03 -4.71 19.07
N PRO A 22 -1.61 -5.94 19.11
CA PRO A 22 -2.50 -6.34 20.19
C PRO A 22 -1.82 -6.25 21.59
N PRO A 23 -2.56 -5.92 22.67
CA PRO A 23 -4.01 -5.69 22.68
C PRO A 23 -4.42 -4.24 22.32
N GLU A 24 -3.47 -3.30 22.18
CA GLU A 24 -3.75 -1.87 22.01
C GLU A 24 -4.35 -1.54 20.63
N GLY A 25 -4.03 -2.36 19.61
CA GLY A 25 -4.52 -2.17 18.24
C GLY A 25 -4.25 -3.38 17.36
N PRO A 26 -4.59 -3.33 16.07
CA PRO A 26 -4.17 -4.32 15.09
C PRO A 26 -2.64 -4.28 14.90
N TRP A 27 -2.08 -5.33 14.35
CA TRP A 27 -0.69 -5.30 13.94
C TRP A 27 -0.45 -4.24 12.85
N MET A 28 0.57 -3.42 13.05
CA MET A 28 1.11 -2.52 12.03
C MET A 28 2.62 -2.47 12.18
N VAL A 29 3.35 -2.77 11.12
CA VAL A 29 4.82 -2.78 11.10
C VAL A 29 5.33 -1.82 10.03
N GLY A 30 6.16 -0.88 10.44
CA GLY A 30 6.98 -0.06 9.55
C GLY A 30 8.29 -0.76 9.23
N PHE A 31 8.87 -0.44 8.08
CA PHE A 31 10.20 -0.85 7.66
C PHE A 31 10.96 0.40 7.22
N GLU A 32 12.06 0.73 7.88
CA GLU A 32 12.81 1.95 7.55
C GLU A 32 13.63 1.81 6.26
N LYS A 33 13.92 0.55 5.84
CA LYS A 33 14.73 0.20 4.66
C LYS A 33 14.08 -0.93 3.85
N ALA A 34 12.83 -0.74 3.44
CA ALA A 34 12.12 -1.74 2.64
C ALA A 34 12.67 -1.85 1.22
N VAL A 35 13.07 -0.74 0.62
CA VAL A 35 13.70 -0.68 -0.72
C VAL A 35 14.91 0.25 -0.68
N SER A 36 15.88 0.03 -1.59
CA SER A 36 17.03 0.91 -1.76
C SER A 36 16.67 2.18 -2.54
N ASP A 37 17.58 3.15 -2.56
CA ASP A 37 17.40 4.37 -3.33
C ASP A 37 17.32 4.07 -4.84
N GLU A 38 18.15 3.15 -5.34
CA GLU A 38 18.16 2.74 -6.75
C GLU A 38 16.86 2.01 -7.13
N GLU A 39 16.34 1.15 -6.23
CA GLU A 39 15.06 0.48 -6.44
C GLU A 39 13.91 1.49 -6.45
N ALA A 40 13.93 2.46 -5.56
CA ALA A 40 12.92 3.52 -5.50
C ALA A 40 12.94 4.39 -6.77
N ASP A 41 14.13 4.79 -7.26
CA ASP A 41 14.28 5.54 -8.51
C ASP A 41 13.72 4.74 -9.70
N ARG A 42 14.08 3.45 -9.78
CA ARG A 42 13.59 2.61 -10.89
C ARG A 42 12.08 2.44 -10.88
N LEU A 43 11.46 2.26 -9.71
CA LEU A 43 10.00 2.18 -9.60
C LEU A 43 9.32 3.49 -10.00
N ILE A 44 9.90 4.66 -9.67
CA ILE A 44 9.39 5.96 -10.11
C ILE A 44 9.47 6.08 -11.65
N GLU A 45 10.59 5.69 -12.26
CA GLU A 45 10.76 5.66 -13.72
C GLU A 45 9.72 4.75 -14.37
N LEU A 46 9.53 3.53 -13.86
CA LEU A 46 8.53 2.58 -14.36
C LEU A 46 7.12 3.15 -14.31
N GLY A 47 6.77 3.87 -13.24
CA GLY A 47 5.50 4.60 -13.17
C GLY A 47 5.35 5.64 -14.27
N GLY A 48 6.42 6.37 -14.58
CA GLY A 48 6.46 7.32 -15.69
C GLY A 48 6.33 6.65 -17.06
N GLU A 49 7.01 5.51 -17.26
CA GLU A 49 6.95 4.71 -18.49
C GLU A 49 5.56 4.11 -18.74
N GLN A 50 4.86 3.67 -17.67
CA GLN A 50 3.50 3.16 -17.75
C GLN A 50 2.46 4.25 -18.04
N GLY A 51 2.74 5.47 -17.61
CA GLY A 51 1.83 6.61 -17.70
C GLY A 51 0.86 6.69 -16.52
N TYR A 52 0.88 7.83 -15.85
CA TYR A 52 -0.03 8.08 -14.73
C TYR A 52 -1.39 8.55 -15.20
N GLU A 53 -2.43 7.86 -14.74
CA GLU A 53 -3.82 8.21 -14.96
C GLU A 53 -4.48 8.66 -13.66
N ARG A 54 -5.58 9.39 -13.75
CA ARG A 54 -6.37 9.77 -12.57
C ARG A 54 -6.78 8.52 -11.78
N SER A 55 -6.45 8.47 -10.51
CA SER A 55 -6.86 7.36 -9.64
C SER A 55 -8.38 7.30 -9.51
N SER A 56 -8.91 6.09 -9.58
CA SER A 56 -10.33 5.78 -9.36
C SER A 56 -10.47 4.81 -8.20
N ASP A 57 -11.64 4.82 -7.58
CA ASP A 57 -12.05 3.79 -6.65
C ASP A 57 -12.75 2.65 -7.42
N VAL A 58 -12.94 1.53 -6.75
CA VAL A 58 -13.67 0.39 -7.30
C VAL A 58 -15.16 0.69 -7.19
N GLY A 59 -15.81 0.86 -8.33
CA GLY A 59 -17.25 1.06 -8.45
C GLY A 59 -18.04 -0.25 -8.52
N ASP A 60 -19.22 -0.18 -9.12
CA ASP A 60 -20.12 -1.32 -9.27
C ASP A 60 -19.55 -2.42 -10.18
N GLU A 61 -19.94 -3.66 -9.91
CA GLU A 61 -19.58 -4.80 -10.73
C GLU A 61 -20.41 -4.82 -12.01
N ARG A 62 -19.72 -4.99 -13.15
CA ARG A 62 -20.35 -5.16 -14.47
C ARG A 62 -20.79 -6.60 -14.69
N GLU A 63 -21.66 -6.82 -15.67
CA GLU A 63 -22.15 -8.16 -16.06
C GLU A 63 -21.02 -9.13 -16.46
N ASP A 64 -19.88 -8.62 -16.94
CA ASP A 64 -18.69 -9.42 -17.31
C ASP A 64 -17.77 -9.74 -16.13
N GLY A 65 -18.13 -9.32 -14.90
CA GLY A 65 -17.35 -9.51 -13.68
C GLY A 65 -16.21 -8.53 -13.51
N THR A 66 -16.07 -7.52 -14.38
CA THR A 66 -15.15 -6.39 -14.17
C THR A 66 -15.84 -5.32 -13.34
N PHE A 67 -15.05 -4.34 -12.86
CA PHE A 67 -15.58 -3.22 -12.08
C PHE A 67 -15.54 -1.91 -12.86
N GLU A 68 -16.49 -1.05 -12.55
CA GLU A 68 -16.43 0.33 -13.00
C GLU A 68 -15.33 1.08 -12.24
N ALA A 69 -14.69 2.01 -12.92
CA ALA A 69 -13.80 2.97 -12.31
C ALA A 69 -14.62 4.17 -11.83
N GLU A 70 -14.71 4.34 -10.51
CA GLU A 70 -15.43 5.46 -9.93
C GLU A 70 -14.49 6.63 -9.63
N LEU A 71 -14.66 7.73 -10.38
CA LEU A 71 -13.93 8.96 -10.11
C LEU A 71 -14.69 9.78 -9.07
N ASN A 72 -14.07 10.01 -7.93
CA ASN A 72 -14.66 10.85 -6.90
C ASN A 72 -13.72 12.00 -6.47
N SER A 73 -14.27 12.99 -5.80
CA SER A 73 -13.50 14.16 -5.33
C SER A 73 -12.66 13.84 -4.09
N GLY A 74 -12.92 12.74 -3.42
CA GLY A 74 -12.21 12.31 -2.21
C GLY A 74 -10.87 11.66 -2.50
N ARG A 75 -10.58 11.30 -3.77
CA ARG A 75 -9.29 10.76 -4.20
C ARG A 75 -8.75 11.60 -5.35
N THR A 76 -7.67 12.34 -5.11
CA THR A 76 -7.16 13.32 -6.09
C THR A 76 -5.82 12.94 -6.72
N SER A 77 -5.24 11.80 -6.32
CA SER A 77 -3.98 11.26 -6.85
C SER A 77 -4.07 10.78 -8.30
N THR A 78 -2.93 10.46 -8.86
CA THR A 78 -2.80 9.65 -10.07
C THR A 78 -2.11 8.33 -9.73
N ASN A 79 -2.32 7.31 -10.56
CA ASN A 79 -1.64 6.02 -10.43
C ASN A 79 -1.26 5.44 -11.78
N ALA A 80 -0.27 4.56 -11.76
CA ALA A 80 0.10 3.68 -12.85
C ALA A 80 0.16 2.24 -12.33
N TRP A 81 -0.51 1.31 -13.00
CA TRP A 81 -0.40 -0.10 -12.67
C TRP A 81 0.84 -0.70 -13.33
N CYS A 82 1.66 -1.37 -12.54
CA CYS A 82 2.87 -2.03 -13.02
C CYS A 82 2.52 -3.37 -13.69
N VAL A 83 2.14 -3.30 -14.96
CA VAL A 83 1.78 -4.45 -15.79
C VAL A 83 2.76 -4.60 -16.96
N ASP A 84 2.65 -5.67 -17.71
CA ASP A 84 3.46 -5.94 -18.91
C ASP A 84 4.97 -5.72 -18.67
N LYS A 85 5.59 -4.79 -19.39
CA LYS A 85 7.03 -4.52 -19.30
C LYS A 85 7.46 -4.05 -17.91
N CYS A 86 6.60 -3.33 -17.19
CA CYS A 86 6.88 -2.92 -15.82
C CYS A 86 6.95 -4.14 -14.89
N TYR A 87 5.98 -5.05 -15.00
CA TYR A 87 5.96 -6.30 -14.23
C TYR A 87 7.19 -7.19 -14.54
N GLU A 88 7.65 -7.18 -15.79
CA GLU A 88 8.83 -7.95 -16.19
C GLU A 88 10.16 -7.31 -15.80
N ASP A 89 10.15 -6.06 -15.30
CA ASP A 89 11.37 -5.37 -14.86
C ASP A 89 12.01 -6.09 -13.67
N PRO A 90 13.34 -6.30 -13.70
CA PRO A 90 14.05 -7.01 -12.63
C PRO A 90 13.87 -6.40 -11.25
N VAL A 91 13.76 -5.06 -11.16
CA VAL A 91 13.58 -4.35 -9.89
C VAL A 91 12.16 -4.56 -9.36
N ALA A 92 11.14 -4.46 -10.21
CA ALA A 92 9.76 -4.73 -9.83
C ALA A 92 9.61 -6.18 -9.31
N LYS A 93 10.16 -7.16 -10.03
CA LYS A 93 10.18 -8.57 -9.59
C LYS A 93 10.92 -8.76 -8.26
N GLN A 94 12.06 -8.11 -8.08
CA GLN A 94 12.82 -8.21 -6.84
C GLN A 94 12.04 -7.64 -5.64
N VAL A 95 11.33 -6.53 -5.83
CA VAL A 95 10.48 -5.93 -4.80
C VAL A 95 9.29 -6.84 -4.48
N MET A 96 8.60 -7.40 -5.49
CA MET A 96 7.51 -8.36 -5.28
C MET A 96 7.97 -9.61 -4.55
N GLN A 97 9.12 -10.20 -4.94
CA GLN A 97 9.71 -11.34 -4.25
C GLN A 97 10.08 -11.02 -2.78
N ARG A 98 10.52 -9.80 -2.52
CA ARG A 98 10.80 -9.32 -1.15
C ARG A 98 9.52 -9.26 -0.32
N ILE A 99 8.43 -8.73 -0.89
CA ILE A 99 7.12 -8.68 -0.24
C ILE A 99 6.62 -10.11 0.07
N GLU A 100 6.72 -11.03 -0.88
CA GLU A 100 6.42 -12.45 -0.67
C GLU A 100 7.24 -13.04 0.48
N ASN A 101 8.55 -12.82 0.51
CA ASN A 101 9.44 -13.32 1.55
C ASN A 101 9.09 -12.76 2.94
N ILE A 102 8.75 -11.47 3.03
CA ILE A 102 8.38 -10.81 4.29
C ILE A 102 7.02 -11.31 4.79
N THR A 103 6.02 -11.35 3.91
CA THR A 103 4.63 -11.67 4.29
C THR A 103 4.35 -13.17 4.33
N ALA A 104 5.18 -13.97 3.67
CA ALA A 104 4.93 -15.39 3.37
C ALA A 104 3.62 -15.63 2.57
N ILE A 105 3.17 -14.61 1.85
CA ILE A 105 2.03 -14.68 0.93
C ILE A 105 2.61 -14.79 -0.49
N PRO A 106 2.30 -15.86 -1.24
CA PRO A 106 2.79 -16.02 -2.60
C PRO A 106 2.41 -14.82 -3.49
N GLU A 107 3.33 -14.41 -4.36
CA GLU A 107 3.11 -13.29 -5.29
C GLU A 107 1.82 -13.46 -6.11
N LEU A 108 1.46 -14.71 -6.45
CA LEU A 108 0.20 -15.03 -7.16
C LEU A 108 -1.05 -14.51 -6.43
N ASN A 109 -0.98 -14.31 -5.11
CA ASN A 109 -2.06 -13.78 -4.28
C ASN A 109 -1.93 -12.27 -4.04
N SER A 110 -1.00 -11.62 -4.72
CA SER A 110 -0.81 -10.17 -4.66
C SER A 110 -1.34 -9.50 -5.91
N GLU A 111 -1.87 -8.30 -5.77
CA GLU A 111 -2.11 -7.42 -6.91
C GLU A 111 -0.77 -6.92 -7.46
N ASN A 112 -0.74 -6.51 -8.72
CA ASN A 112 0.41 -5.81 -9.28
C ASN A 112 0.73 -4.54 -8.47
N LEU A 113 1.97 -4.09 -8.49
CA LEU A 113 2.34 -2.82 -7.86
C LEU A 113 1.50 -1.69 -8.45
N GLN A 114 0.84 -0.94 -7.58
CA GLN A 114 0.15 0.29 -7.94
C GLN A 114 1.07 1.48 -7.57
N LEU A 115 1.66 2.09 -8.58
CA LEU A 115 2.54 3.23 -8.42
C LEU A 115 1.69 4.49 -8.32
N LEU A 116 1.62 5.07 -7.12
CA LEU A 116 0.80 6.24 -6.82
C LEU A 116 1.65 7.51 -6.90
N LYS A 117 1.03 8.60 -7.37
CA LYS A 117 1.64 9.92 -7.37
C LYS A 117 0.66 10.95 -6.82
N TYR A 118 1.12 11.72 -5.85
CA TYR A 118 0.39 12.85 -5.26
C TYR A 118 1.20 14.13 -5.48
N GLU A 119 0.65 15.05 -6.24
CA GLU A 119 1.16 16.39 -6.40
C GLU A 119 0.67 17.30 -5.27
N GLN A 120 1.15 18.53 -5.23
CA GLN A 120 0.75 19.51 -4.21
C GLN A 120 -0.78 19.63 -4.12
N SER A 121 -1.31 19.66 -2.91
CA SER A 121 -2.72 19.68 -2.53
C SER A 121 -3.49 18.38 -2.81
N GLN A 122 -2.89 17.39 -3.42
CA GLN A 122 -3.54 16.10 -3.64
C GLN A 122 -3.58 15.26 -2.36
N PHE A 123 -4.66 14.50 -2.23
CA PHE A 123 -4.97 13.69 -1.05
C PHE A 123 -5.84 12.47 -1.43
N TYR A 124 -6.04 11.59 -0.46
CA TYR A 124 -7.08 10.57 -0.50
C TYR A 124 -7.78 10.54 0.87
N GLN A 125 -9.08 10.77 0.87
CA GLN A 125 -9.90 10.76 2.09
C GLN A 125 -9.85 9.43 2.82
N THR A 126 -10.36 9.39 4.06
CA THR A 126 -10.41 8.18 4.88
C THR A 126 -11.15 7.05 4.17
N HIS A 127 -10.50 5.91 4.04
CA HIS A 127 -10.99 4.69 3.40
C HIS A 127 -10.38 3.46 4.07
N ASN A 128 -10.84 2.29 3.66
CA ASN A 128 -10.23 1.01 3.97
C ASN A 128 -9.95 0.27 2.66
N ASP A 129 -8.92 -0.54 2.63
CA ASP A 129 -8.58 -1.32 1.43
C ASP A 129 -9.46 -2.57 1.25
N PHE A 130 -10.23 -2.94 2.29
CA PHE A 130 -11.21 -4.01 2.20
C PHE A 130 -12.33 -3.67 1.22
N ILE A 131 -12.58 -4.58 0.26
CA ILE A 131 -13.62 -4.42 -0.74
C ILE A 131 -14.71 -5.46 -0.49
N PRO A 132 -15.89 -5.09 0.05
CA PRO A 132 -16.91 -6.04 0.53
C PRO A 132 -17.38 -7.05 -0.52
N HIS A 133 -17.58 -6.63 -1.76
CA HIS A 133 -18.07 -7.51 -2.83
C HIS A 133 -17.02 -8.52 -3.34
N GLN A 134 -15.78 -8.43 -2.89
CA GLN A 134 -14.75 -9.43 -3.20
C GLN A 134 -14.80 -10.67 -2.29
N VAL A 135 -15.58 -10.67 -1.21
CA VAL A 135 -15.68 -11.79 -0.25
C VAL A 135 -16.02 -13.12 -0.93
N GLU A 136 -16.92 -13.09 -1.92
CA GLU A 136 -17.36 -14.28 -2.64
C GLU A 136 -16.54 -14.58 -3.91
N ARG A 137 -15.52 -13.78 -4.19
CA ARG A 137 -14.67 -13.98 -5.37
C ARG A 137 -13.59 -15.03 -5.12
N PRO A 138 -13.12 -15.73 -6.15
CA PRO A 138 -12.00 -16.69 -6.03
C PRO A 138 -10.71 -16.06 -5.49
N CYS A 139 -10.45 -14.78 -5.79
CA CYS A 139 -9.30 -14.05 -5.26
C CYS A 139 -9.45 -13.65 -3.79
N GLY A 140 -10.69 -13.62 -3.26
CA GLY A 140 -10.98 -13.08 -1.94
C GLY A 140 -10.78 -11.56 -1.84
N VAL A 141 -10.83 -11.06 -0.61
CA VAL A 141 -10.66 -9.64 -0.29
C VAL A 141 -9.18 -9.26 -0.13
N ARG A 142 -8.89 -7.97 -0.20
CA ARG A 142 -7.58 -7.45 0.20
C ARG A 142 -7.40 -7.58 1.69
N ILE A 143 -6.55 -8.52 2.13
CA ILE A 143 -6.33 -8.80 3.55
C ILE A 143 -5.20 -7.97 4.17
N LEU A 144 -4.23 -7.55 3.35
CA LEU A 144 -3.04 -6.80 3.78
C LEU A 144 -2.72 -5.72 2.75
N THR A 145 -2.16 -4.62 3.24
CA THR A 145 -1.55 -3.60 2.40
C THR A 145 -0.08 -3.43 2.78
N PHE A 146 0.80 -3.54 1.78
CA PHE A 146 2.22 -3.23 1.88
C PHE A 146 2.49 -1.94 1.10
N TYR A 147 2.59 -0.81 1.81
CA TYR A 147 2.72 0.51 1.23
C TYR A 147 4.15 1.02 1.31
N ILE A 148 4.75 1.36 0.16
CA ILE A 148 6.17 1.77 0.04
C ILE A 148 6.24 3.25 -0.34
N TYR A 149 7.06 4.02 0.36
CA TYR A 149 7.38 5.40 0.00
C TYR A 149 8.64 5.43 -0.86
N LEU A 150 8.52 5.93 -2.09
CA LEU A 150 9.61 5.94 -3.06
C LEU A 150 10.45 7.22 -3.02
N ASN A 151 9.98 8.25 -2.33
CA ASN A 151 10.68 9.51 -2.17
C ASN A 151 10.38 10.19 -0.84
N ASP A 152 11.20 11.13 -0.47
CA ASP A 152 10.93 12.08 0.61
C ASP A 152 9.94 13.14 0.13
N VAL A 153 9.10 13.63 1.05
CA VAL A 153 8.17 14.74 0.80
C VAL A 153 8.59 15.91 1.66
N GLU A 154 8.72 17.10 1.07
CA GLU A 154 9.21 18.28 1.81
C GLU A 154 8.26 18.66 2.94
N GLU A 155 6.94 18.61 2.72
CA GLU A 155 5.93 18.92 3.73
C GLU A 155 4.58 18.25 3.43
N GLY A 156 3.94 17.69 4.46
CA GLY A 156 2.66 17.00 4.36
C GLY A 156 2.79 15.57 3.83
N GLY A 157 1.75 15.07 3.17
CA GLY A 157 1.73 13.78 2.48
C GLY A 157 1.75 12.55 3.40
N GLY A 158 1.56 12.69 4.72
CA GLY A 158 1.52 11.56 5.66
C GLY A 158 0.40 10.57 5.34
N THR A 159 0.62 9.30 5.67
CA THR A 159 -0.44 8.30 5.73
C THR A 159 -0.93 8.25 7.17
N ASP A 160 -2.16 8.67 7.38
CA ASP A 160 -2.75 8.84 8.71
C ASP A 160 -3.77 7.74 8.98
N PHE A 161 -3.73 7.19 10.19
CA PHE A 161 -4.63 6.17 10.72
C PHE A 161 -5.39 6.76 11.90
N PRO A 162 -6.55 7.42 11.68
CA PRO A 162 -7.23 8.20 12.71
C PRO A 162 -7.61 7.39 13.94
N HIS A 163 -8.06 6.13 13.77
CA HIS A 163 -8.45 5.27 14.88
C HIS A 163 -7.27 4.77 15.73
N LEU A 164 -6.06 4.85 15.21
CA LEU A 164 -4.84 4.48 15.92
C LEU A 164 -4.07 5.72 16.43
N GLU A 165 -4.54 6.91 16.09
CA GLU A 165 -3.84 8.18 16.38
C GLU A 165 -2.38 8.16 15.90
N LYS A 166 -2.17 7.63 14.68
CA LYS A 166 -0.83 7.44 14.09
C LYS A 166 -0.77 7.98 12.68
N THR A 167 0.24 8.80 12.44
CA THR A 167 0.58 9.27 11.10
C THR A 167 1.99 8.82 10.74
N VAL A 168 2.13 8.14 9.60
CA VAL A 168 3.43 7.75 9.05
C VAL A 168 3.82 8.73 7.98
N MET A 169 4.92 9.45 8.21
CA MET A 169 5.43 10.43 7.25
C MET A 169 6.21 9.73 6.12
N PRO A 170 6.08 10.22 4.88
CA PRO A 170 6.87 9.74 3.77
C PRO A 170 8.37 9.85 4.08
N LYS A 171 9.09 8.78 3.80
CA LYS A 171 10.54 8.73 3.81
C LYS A 171 10.97 7.72 2.76
N ARG A 172 11.87 8.13 1.88
CA ARG A 172 12.38 7.27 0.81
C ARG A 172 12.86 5.93 1.37
N GLY A 173 12.44 4.84 0.74
CA GLY A 173 12.77 3.48 1.14
C GLY A 173 11.96 2.91 2.30
N ARG A 174 11.16 3.73 2.99
CA ARG A 174 10.26 3.26 4.06
C ARG A 174 9.07 2.52 3.49
N ALA A 175 8.60 1.50 4.22
CA ALA A 175 7.30 0.88 3.96
C ALA A 175 6.48 0.71 5.25
N VAL A 176 5.19 0.47 5.08
CA VAL A 176 4.27 0.12 6.17
C VAL A 176 3.40 -1.05 5.73
N LEU A 177 3.27 -2.04 6.60
CA LEU A 177 2.41 -3.21 6.43
C LEU A 177 1.31 -3.20 7.50
N TRP A 178 0.06 -3.32 7.07
CA TRP A 178 -1.10 -3.43 7.96
C TRP A 178 -2.18 -4.35 7.40
N PRO A 179 -3.03 -4.97 8.26
CA PRO A 179 -4.17 -5.74 7.82
C PRO A 179 -5.36 -4.82 7.48
N SER A 180 -6.16 -5.24 6.51
CA SER A 180 -7.45 -4.60 6.19
C SER A 180 -8.63 -5.33 6.85
N VAL A 181 -8.37 -6.51 7.43
CA VAL A 181 -9.37 -7.43 7.96
C VAL A 181 -9.11 -7.76 9.43
N LEU A 182 -10.14 -8.25 10.11
CA LEU A 182 -10.04 -8.71 11.49
C LEU A 182 -9.18 -9.99 11.59
N ASP A 183 -8.36 -10.10 12.63
CA ASP A 183 -7.49 -11.27 12.85
C ASP A 183 -8.24 -12.61 12.93
N HIS A 184 -9.50 -12.57 13.43
CA HIS A 184 -10.31 -13.78 13.65
C HIS A 184 -11.34 -14.03 12.53
N ASP A 185 -11.52 -13.08 11.61
CA ASP A 185 -12.46 -13.19 10.49
C ASP A 185 -11.95 -12.39 9.28
N PRO A 186 -11.25 -13.04 8.33
CA PRO A 186 -10.70 -12.37 7.17
C PRO A 186 -11.74 -11.87 6.16
N ASN A 187 -13.01 -12.22 6.35
CA ASN A 187 -14.13 -11.73 5.53
C ASN A 187 -14.77 -10.47 6.12
N LYS A 188 -14.20 -9.92 7.17
CA LYS A 188 -14.68 -8.68 7.80
C LYS A 188 -13.59 -7.62 7.87
N LYS A 189 -13.98 -6.41 7.45
CA LYS A 189 -13.15 -5.22 7.57
C LYS A 189 -12.74 -4.97 9.03
N ASP A 190 -11.47 -4.62 9.25
CA ASP A 190 -11.04 -4.02 10.51
C ASP A 190 -11.14 -2.48 10.40
N PRO A 191 -12.13 -1.84 11.03
CA PRO A 191 -12.29 -0.38 10.93
C PRO A 191 -11.15 0.39 11.60
N ARG A 192 -10.36 -0.25 12.47
CA ARG A 192 -9.23 0.40 13.14
C ARG A 192 -8.09 0.74 12.17
N THR A 193 -8.05 0.08 10.99
CA THR A 193 -7.08 0.34 9.93
C THR A 193 -7.62 1.22 8.82
N ASP A 194 -8.75 1.88 9.02
CA ASP A 194 -9.18 2.97 8.15
C ASP A 194 -8.08 4.04 8.14
N HIS A 195 -7.69 4.48 6.94
CA HIS A 195 -6.56 5.38 6.77
C HIS A 195 -6.81 6.40 5.65
N GLN A 196 -5.98 7.44 5.62
CA GLN A 196 -6.07 8.51 4.64
C GLN A 196 -4.67 8.95 4.19
N ALA A 197 -4.57 9.45 2.95
CA ALA A 197 -3.39 10.17 2.52
C ALA A 197 -3.62 11.67 2.75
N LEU A 198 -2.91 12.22 3.72
CA LEU A 198 -2.96 13.67 4.02
C LEU A 198 -2.46 14.47 2.81
N PRO A 199 -2.96 15.70 2.62
CA PRO A 199 -2.52 16.55 1.53
C PRO A 199 -1.00 16.73 1.51
N VAL A 200 -0.42 16.68 0.31
CA VAL A 200 0.96 17.12 0.09
C VAL A 200 0.96 18.65 0.12
N THR A 201 1.61 19.23 1.13
CA THR A 201 1.68 20.69 1.29
C THR A 201 2.77 21.27 0.39
N LYS A 202 3.92 20.56 0.29
CA LYS A 202 5.04 20.95 -0.55
C LYS A 202 5.79 19.72 -1.09
N GLY A 203 6.13 19.76 -2.36
CA GLY A 203 6.80 18.67 -3.06
C GLY A 203 5.83 17.73 -3.76
N VAL A 204 6.25 16.49 -3.96
CA VAL A 204 5.52 15.39 -4.60
C VAL A 204 5.71 14.14 -3.74
N LYS A 205 4.67 13.33 -3.63
CA LYS A 205 4.71 12.01 -2.99
C LYS A 205 4.51 10.93 -4.02
#